data_02650181575ec5efba816f510ae8b2ab
#
_entry.id   02650181575ec5efba816f510ae8b2ab
#
_cell.length_a   1.000
_cell.length_b   1.000
_cell.length_c   1.000
_cell.angle_alpha   90.00
_cell.angle_beta   90.00
_cell.angle_gamma   90.00
#
_symmetry.space_group_name_H-M   'P 1'
#
loop_
_entity.id
_entity.type
_entity.pdbx_description
1 polymer ?
#
loop_
_entity_poly.entity_id
_entity_poly.type
_entity_poly.pdbx_seq_one_letter_code
_entity_poly.pdbx_strand_id
1 'polypeptide(L)'
;MKGKQFEKRKDNEIVMIHQSKLKPFEEQPYKVLFDQSMEELITSIKENGILTPIIVRRINDEQFEIISGHRRVAAGKAAKIHKFPAQVVELNDDEAAILLVDSNLQRENILPSEKAFAYKLKLDAMKRQGMRTDLTLSQDETKLRSDTQLAEQVGESRNQVQRYIRLTYLVDKLLEMVDNKKMPFTVGVELSYLGSKAQAYIAEILEYDEIMISVGQATKIKMLAKNGKIDEDKILAAIYEKKTEKVNITIKNKQIRKYFPKEYSREQIESIVFELIKQWSEGHRKEKTV
;
A
#
# COMPACT_ATOMS: atom_id res chain seq x y z
N MET A 1 28.68 -42.27 -21.87
CA MET A 1 27.79 -41.15 -21.54
C MET A 1 28.63 -40.07 -20.93
N LYS A 2 28.92 -38.99 -21.68
CA LYS A 2 29.74 -37.88 -21.21
C LYS A 2 28.83 -36.91 -20.46
N GLY A 3 29.06 -36.77 -19.14
CA GLY A 3 28.41 -35.75 -18.32
C GLY A 3 28.79 -34.36 -18.82
N LYS A 4 27.80 -33.55 -19.16
CA LYS A 4 28.00 -32.11 -19.39
C LYS A 4 28.35 -31.49 -18.06
N GLN A 5 29.63 -31.14 -17.88
CA GLN A 5 30.06 -30.20 -16.83
C GLN A 5 29.42 -28.87 -17.13
N PHE A 6 28.52 -28.42 -16.25
CA PHE A 6 28.08 -27.05 -16.21
C PHE A 6 29.27 -26.21 -15.76
N GLU A 7 29.89 -25.50 -16.70
CA GLU A 7 30.84 -24.45 -16.38
C GLU A 7 30.12 -23.39 -15.53
N LYS A 8 30.58 -23.20 -14.28
CA LYS A 8 30.25 -22.05 -13.44
C LYS A 8 30.68 -20.78 -14.21
N ARG A 9 29.73 -20.15 -14.94
CA ARG A 9 29.96 -18.84 -15.51
C ARG A 9 30.19 -17.85 -14.34
N LYS A 10 31.19 -16.99 -14.50
CA LYS A 10 31.49 -15.90 -13.58
C LYS A 10 30.29 -14.98 -13.47
N ASP A 11 29.58 -15.02 -12.38
CA ASP A 11 28.35 -14.24 -12.07
C ASP A 11 28.54 -12.71 -11.99
N ASN A 12 29.58 -12.14 -12.60
CA ASN A 12 29.91 -10.72 -12.49
C ASN A 12 30.41 -10.07 -13.79
N GLU A 13 30.19 -10.68 -14.96
CA GLU A 13 30.65 -10.06 -16.21
C GLU A 13 29.65 -9.01 -16.70
N ILE A 14 30.12 -7.75 -16.83
CA ILE A 14 29.33 -6.64 -17.37
C ILE A 14 29.40 -6.71 -18.88
N VAL A 15 28.23 -6.83 -19.52
CA VAL A 15 28.09 -6.87 -20.98
C VAL A 15 27.34 -5.65 -21.49
N MET A 16 27.68 -5.21 -22.72
CA MET A 16 26.99 -4.10 -23.35
C MET A 16 25.80 -4.62 -24.16
N ILE A 17 24.57 -4.33 -23.73
CA ILE A 17 23.34 -4.78 -24.36
C ILE A 17 22.69 -3.62 -25.12
N HIS A 18 22.31 -3.88 -26.38
CA HIS A 18 21.58 -2.89 -27.18
C HIS A 18 20.14 -2.70 -26.66
N GLN A 19 19.67 -1.45 -26.68
CA GLN A 19 18.33 -1.11 -26.14
C GLN A 19 17.16 -1.90 -26.73
N SER A 20 17.27 -2.33 -28.01
CA SER A 20 16.23 -3.13 -28.67
C SER A 20 16.05 -4.53 -28.08
N LYS A 21 17.06 -5.03 -27.36
CA LYS A 21 17.04 -6.32 -26.68
C LYS A 21 16.54 -6.25 -25.23
N LEU A 22 16.33 -5.02 -24.71
CA LEU A 22 15.87 -4.79 -23.34
C LEU A 22 14.35 -4.67 -23.29
N LYS A 23 13.72 -5.50 -22.46
CA LYS A 23 12.30 -5.44 -22.14
C LYS A 23 12.10 -5.06 -20.67
N PRO A 24 11.10 -4.23 -20.33
CA PRO A 24 10.75 -4.02 -18.95
C PRO A 24 10.19 -5.31 -18.34
N PHE A 25 10.28 -5.46 -17.02
CA PHE A 25 9.59 -6.51 -16.29
C PHE A 25 8.06 -6.29 -16.41
N GLU A 26 7.31 -7.31 -16.80
CA GLU A 26 5.89 -7.17 -17.17
C GLU A 26 5.02 -6.66 -16.01
N GLU A 27 5.23 -7.20 -14.81
CA GLU A 27 4.48 -6.83 -13.59
C GLU A 27 5.19 -5.76 -12.75
N GLN A 28 6.02 -4.90 -13.37
CA GLN A 28 6.76 -3.88 -12.62
C GLN A 28 5.84 -2.90 -11.90
N PRO A 29 5.89 -2.82 -10.55
CA PRO A 29 5.00 -1.95 -9.79
C PRO A 29 5.42 -0.48 -9.76
N TYR A 30 6.70 -0.18 -10.05
CA TYR A 30 7.28 1.15 -9.87
C TYR A 30 7.17 2.00 -11.13
N LYS A 31 6.53 3.17 -11.00
CA LYS A 31 6.37 4.12 -12.11
C LYS A 31 7.70 4.80 -12.45
N VAL A 32 7.99 4.95 -13.73
CA VAL A 32 9.11 5.75 -14.22
C VAL A 32 8.58 7.14 -14.54
N LEU A 33 8.73 8.06 -13.57
CA LEU A 33 8.28 9.44 -13.72
C LEU A 33 9.38 10.29 -14.37
N PHE A 34 8.98 11.20 -15.27
CA PHE A 34 9.86 12.22 -15.86
C PHE A 34 9.71 13.51 -15.05
N ASP A 35 10.30 13.50 -13.87
CA ASP A 35 10.39 14.60 -12.92
C ASP A 35 11.77 15.27 -12.95
N GLN A 36 12.00 16.29 -12.13
CA GLN A 36 13.27 16.98 -12.02
C GLN A 36 14.44 16.01 -11.76
N SER A 37 14.24 15.01 -10.91
CA SER A 37 15.27 14.01 -10.60
C SER A 37 15.61 13.11 -11.80
N MET A 38 14.69 12.96 -12.74
CA MET A 38 14.94 12.28 -14.01
C MET A 38 15.74 13.17 -14.97
N GLU A 39 15.46 14.47 -15.01
CA GLU A 39 16.24 15.42 -15.84
C GLU A 39 17.70 15.50 -15.37
N GLU A 40 17.93 15.54 -14.06
CA GLU A 40 19.27 15.46 -13.46
C GLU A 40 19.97 14.15 -13.84
N LEU A 41 19.26 13.02 -13.78
CA LEU A 41 19.81 11.72 -14.19
C LEU A 41 20.15 11.69 -15.70
N ILE A 42 19.30 12.26 -16.55
CA ILE A 42 19.56 12.36 -17.99
C ILE A 42 20.82 13.18 -18.25
N THR A 43 20.97 14.32 -17.55
CA THR A 43 22.16 15.20 -17.68
C THR A 43 23.41 14.47 -17.23
N SER A 44 23.39 13.84 -16.05
CA SER A 44 24.51 13.04 -15.55
C SER A 44 24.90 11.91 -16.52
N ILE A 45 23.92 11.22 -17.11
CA ILE A 45 24.17 10.15 -18.09
C ILE A 45 24.77 10.70 -19.40
N LYS A 46 24.39 11.89 -19.83
CA LYS A 46 25.02 12.53 -21.01
C LYS A 46 26.49 12.89 -20.79
N GLU A 47 26.83 13.32 -19.60
CA GLU A 47 28.18 13.74 -19.23
C GLU A 47 29.11 12.56 -18.91
N ASN A 48 28.62 11.60 -18.12
CA ASN A 48 29.45 10.57 -17.51
C ASN A 48 29.11 9.14 -17.99
N GLY A 49 28.09 8.98 -18.83
CA GLY A 49 27.56 7.66 -19.20
C GLY A 49 26.83 6.98 -18.05
N ILE A 50 26.55 5.70 -18.20
CA ILE A 50 25.88 4.89 -17.19
C ILE A 50 26.94 4.22 -16.31
N LEU A 51 27.23 4.84 -15.16
CA LEU A 51 28.28 4.39 -14.24
C LEU A 51 27.95 3.08 -13.53
N THR A 52 26.68 2.89 -13.15
CA THR A 52 26.23 1.66 -12.48
C THR A 52 25.48 0.77 -13.47
N PRO A 53 25.93 -0.46 -13.72
CA PRO A 53 25.25 -1.37 -14.63
C PRO A 53 23.79 -1.63 -14.23
N ILE A 54 22.94 -1.87 -15.22
CA ILE A 54 21.59 -2.40 -14.98
C ILE A 54 21.68 -3.90 -14.70
N ILE A 55 20.69 -4.46 -13.97
CA ILE A 55 20.57 -5.90 -13.77
C ILE A 55 19.49 -6.42 -14.69
N VAL A 56 19.82 -7.45 -15.46
CA VAL A 56 18.91 -8.06 -16.41
C VAL A 56 18.96 -9.59 -16.29
N ARG A 57 17.85 -10.26 -16.57
CA ARG A 57 17.84 -11.71 -16.81
C ARG A 57 17.64 -12.02 -18.28
N ARG A 58 18.13 -13.16 -18.71
CA ARG A 58 17.91 -13.65 -20.08
C ARG A 58 16.50 -14.27 -20.18
N ILE A 59 15.68 -13.81 -21.15
CA ILE A 59 14.40 -14.44 -21.48
C ILE A 59 14.62 -15.50 -22.56
N ASN A 60 15.40 -15.13 -23.60
CA ASN A 60 15.82 -16.00 -24.71
C ASN A 60 17.17 -15.52 -25.26
N ASP A 61 17.64 -16.09 -26.38
CA ASP A 61 18.95 -15.75 -26.94
C ASP A 61 19.09 -14.30 -27.41
N GLU A 62 17.98 -13.59 -27.62
CA GLU A 62 17.99 -12.22 -28.15
C GLU A 62 17.43 -11.18 -27.17
N GLN A 63 16.72 -11.58 -26.13
CA GLN A 63 15.98 -10.67 -25.26
C GLN A 63 16.35 -10.81 -23.80
N PHE A 64 16.43 -9.68 -23.16
CA PHE A 64 16.73 -9.55 -21.74
C PHE A 64 15.64 -8.74 -21.03
N GLU A 65 15.23 -9.18 -19.88
CA GLU A 65 14.27 -8.48 -19.02
C GLU A 65 14.99 -7.69 -17.94
N ILE A 66 14.59 -6.45 -17.76
CA ILE A 66 15.21 -5.52 -16.80
C ILE A 66 14.68 -5.83 -15.41
N ILE A 67 15.55 -6.25 -14.49
CA ILE A 67 15.21 -6.47 -13.09
C ILE A 67 15.49 -5.22 -12.25
N SER A 68 16.61 -4.54 -12.50
CA SER A 68 16.95 -3.29 -11.80
C SER A 68 17.55 -2.27 -12.76
N GLY A 69 17.18 -1.00 -12.58
CA GLY A 69 17.71 0.10 -13.38
C GLY A 69 16.76 0.63 -14.46
N HIS A 70 15.45 0.42 -14.35
CA HIS A 70 14.44 0.94 -15.28
C HIS A 70 14.57 2.46 -15.51
N ARG A 71 14.79 3.26 -14.44
CA ARG A 71 15.04 4.71 -14.58
C ARG A 71 16.30 5.00 -15.38
N ARG A 72 17.40 4.24 -15.16
CA ARG A 72 18.66 4.40 -15.94
C ARG A 72 18.46 4.07 -17.41
N VAL A 73 17.65 3.05 -17.72
CA VAL A 73 17.31 2.71 -19.11
C VAL A 73 16.46 3.81 -19.73
N ALA A 74 15.45 4.34 -19.04
CA ALA A 74 14.61 5.42 -19.52
C ALA A 74 15.44 6.71 -19.77
N ALA A 75 16.24 7.10 -18.79
CA ALA A 75 17.13 8.27 -18.90
C ALA A 75 18.18 8.10 -20.00
N GLY A 76 18.79 6.91 -20.13
CA GLY A 76 19.75 6.61 -21.19
C GLY A 76 19.13 6.68 -22.59
N LYS A 77 17.90 6.18 -22.77
CA LYS A 77 17.16 6.35 -24.03
C LYS A 77 16.91 7.84 -24.36
N ALA A 78 16.51 8.63 -23.36
CA ALA A 78 16.34 10.08 -23.51
C ALA A 78 17.66 10.79 -23.81
N ALA A 79 18.78 10.30 -23.28
CA ALA A 79 20.13 10.76 -23.58
C ALA A 79 20.70 10.22 -24.91
N LYS A 80 19.91 9.48 -25.72
CA LYS A 80 20.27 8.84 -26.99
C LYS A 80 21.40 7.79 -26.87
N ILE A 81 21.49 7.13 -25.72
CA ILE A 81 22.34 5.96 -25.51
C ILE A 81 21.67 4.71 -26.03
N HIS A 82 22.35 3.97 -26.90
CA HIS A 82 21.83 2.77 -27.54
C HIS A 82 22.33 1.47 -26.91
N LYS A 83 23.44 1.49 -26.17
CA LYS A 83 24.02 0.31 -25.50
C LYS A 83 24.14 0.57 -24.01
N PHE A 84 23.70 -0.37 -23.21
CA PHE A 84 23.62 -0.29 -21.76
C PHE A 84 24.56 -1.30 -21.11
N PRO A 85 25.43 -0.87 -20.17
CA PRO A 85 26.20 -1.81 -19.36
C PRO A 85 25.23 -2.59 -18.48
N ALA A 86 25.26 -3.90 -18.58
CA ALA A 86 24.33 -4.79 -17.89
C ALA A 86 25.05 -5.97 -17.26
N GLN A 87 24.65 -6.31 -16.05
CA GLN A 87 24.97 -7.57 -15.39
C GLN A 87 23.87 -8.56 -15.71
N VAL A 88 24.18 -9.67 -16.36
CA VAL A 88 23.22 -10.73 -16.70
C VAL A 88 23.21 -11.74 -15.57
N VAL A 89 22.01 -11.96 -15.00
CA VAL A 89 21.77 -12.94 -13.95
C VAL A 89 20.86 -14.06 -14.45
N GLU A 90 21.05 -15.25 -13.93
CA GLU A 90 20.17 -16.39 -14.22
C GLU A 90 19.17 -16.52 -13.06
N LEU A 91 17.92 -16.14 -13.30
CA LEU A 91 16.84 -16.14 -12.32
C LEU A 91 15.57 -16.72 -12.94
N ASN A 92 14.85 -17.52 -12.17
CA ASN A 92 13.47 -17.87 -12.53
C ASN A 92 12.52 -16.69 -12.27
N ASP A 93 11.23 -16.81 -12.62
CA ASP A 93 10.27 -15.72 -12.51
C ASP A 93 10.07 -15.24 -11.08
N ASP A 94 10.02 -16.17 -10.11
CA ASP A 94 9.84 -15.82 -8.70
C ASP A 94 11.07 -15.12 -8.11
N GLU A 95 12.27 -15.59 -8.44
CA GLU A 95 13.54 -14.97 -8.03
C GLU A 95 13.69 -13.57 -8.62
N ALA A 96 13.32 -13.41 -9.89
CA ALA A 96 13.34 -12.13 -10.59
C ALA A 96 12.37 -11.12 -9.94
N ALA A 97 11.16 -11.55 -9.62
CA ALA A 97 10.16 -10.73 -8.93
C ALA A 97 10.64 -10.28 -7.54
N ILE A 98 11.22 -11.20 -6.75
CA ILE A 98 11.78 -10.90 -5.43
C ILE A 98 12.92 -9.89 -5.56
N LEU A 99 13.89 -10.12 -6.44
CA LEU A 99 15.04 -9.23 -6.62
C LEU A 99 14.60 -7.83 -7.11
N LEU A 100 13.62 -7.77 -8.02
CA LEU A 100 13.07 -6.50 -8.50
C LEU A 100 12.49 -5.69 -7.33
N VAL A 101 11.70 -6.31 -6.47
CA VAL A 101 11.10 -5.62 -5.31
C VAL A 101 12.20 -5.21 -4.31
N ASP A 102 13.12 -6.10 -3.96
CA ASP A 102 14.19 -5.82 -2.99
C ASP A 102 15.09 -4.69 -3.43
N SER A 103 15.43 -4.61 -4.71
CA SER A 103 16.25 -3.53 -5.26
C SER A 103 15.57 -2.16 -5.23
N ASN A 104 14.27 -2.08 -4.99
CA ASN A 104 13.50 -0.84 -4.97
C ASN A 104 12.91 -0.48 -3.60
N LEU A 105 12.83 -1.42 -2.64
CA LEU A 105 12.25 -1.19 -1.31
C LEU A 105 12.99 -0.11 -0.49
N GLN A 106 14.24 0.14 -0.77
CA GLN A 106 15.06 1.15 -0.06
C GLN A 106 14.90 2.57 -0.62
N ARG A 107 14.02 2.79 -1.63
CA ARG A 107 13.78 4.12 -2.17
C ARG A 107 12.98 4.96 -1.15
N GLU A 108 13.40 6.22 -0.95
CA GLU A 108 12.81 7.12 0.04
C GLU A 108 11.34 7.48 -0.26
N ASN A 109 10.98 7.58 -1.55
CA ASN A 109 9.65 8.02 -1.97
C ASN A 109 8.94 6.96 -2.83
N ILE A 110 8.41 5.92 -2.18
CA ILE A 110 7.58 4.91 -2.83
C ILE A 110 6.11 5.26 -2.61
N LEU A 111 5.32 5.34 -3.68
CA LEU A 111 3.88 5.59 -3.58
C LEU A 111 3.16 4.43 -2.88
N PRO A 112 2.04 4.71 -2.19
CA PRO A 112 1.22 3.65 -1.58
C PRO A 112 0.81 2.55 -2.56
N SER A 113 0.45 2.91 -3.80
CA SER A 113 0.13 1.96 -4.86
C SER A 113 1.35 1.10 -5.24
N GLU A 114 2.52 1.71 -5.40
CA GLU A 114 3.76 0.99 -5.73
C GLU A 114 4.12 -0.02 -4.63
N LYS A 115 4.04 0.38 -3.35
CA LYS A 115 4.21 -0.55 -2.22
C LYS A 115 3.19 -1.68 -2.24
N ALA A 116 1.93 -1.38 -2.54
CA ALA A 116 0.85 -2.35 -2.57
C ALA A 116 1.12 -3.46 -3.61
N PHE A 117 1.42 -3.07 -4.84
CA PHE A 117 1.72 -4.02 -5.92
C PHE A 117 3.06 -4.73 -5.71
N ALA A 118 4.09 -4.04 -5.18
CA ALA A 118 5.38 -4.63 -4.86
C ALA A 118 5.26 -5.72 -3.77
N TYR A 119 4.54 -5.45 -2.69
CA TYR A 119 4.32 -6.43 -1.63
C TYR A 119 3.50 -7.62 -2.12
N LYS A 120 2.47 -7.38 -2.95
CA LYS A 120 1.70 -8.45 -3.56
C LYS A 120 2.57 -9.33 -4.44
N LEU A 121 3.33 -8.74 -5.37
CA LEU A 121 4.22 -9.44 -6.30
C LEU A 121 5.24 -10.30 -5.54
N LYS A 122 5.93 -9.72 -4.56
CA LYS A 122 6.92 -10.44 -3.75
C LYS A 122 6.29 -11.55 -2.91
N LEU A 123 5.15 -11.28 -2.28
CA LEU A 123 4.45 -12.28 -1.47
C LEU A 123 3.99 -13.47 -2.31
N ASP A 124 3.45 -13.21 -3.50
CA ASP A 124 2.98 -14.26 -4.40
C ASP A 124 4.17 -15.11 -4.93
N ALA A 125 5.31 -14.49 -5.24
CA ALA A 125 6.54 -15.18 -5.59
C ALA A 125 7.07 -16.06 -4.43
N MET A 126 7.14 -15.51 -3.21
CA MET A 126 7.57 -16.26 -2.02
C MET A 126 6.67 -17.47 -1.73
N LYS A 127 5.35 -17.33 -1.91
CA LYS A 127 4.41 -18.45 -1.75
C LYS A 127 4.66 -19.56 -2.78
N ARG A 128 4.86 -19.20 -4.05
CA ARG A 128 5.16 -20.19 -5.11
C ARG A 128 6.48 -20.91 -4.83
N GLN A 129 7.51 -20.21 -4.35
CA GLN A 129 8.77 -20.84 -3.94
C GLN A 129 8.58 -21.76 -2.72
N GLY A 130 7.87 -21.32 -1.69
CA GLY A 130 7.60 -22.09 -0.48
C GLY A 130 6.83 -23.40 -0.80
N MET A 131 5.86 -23.35 -1.70
CA MET A 131 5.12 -24.54 -2.16
C MET A 131 5.98 -25.53 -2.94
N ARG A 132 7.03 -25.07 -3.63
CA ARG A 132 7.96 -25.94 -4.38
C ARG A 132 8.99 -26.63 -3.47
N THR A 133 9.37 -25.97 -2.38
CA THR A 133 10.43 -26.44 -1.49
C THR A 133 9.92 -27.26 -0.32
N ASP A 134 8.67 -27.10 0.09
CA ASP A 134 8.13 -27.73 1.28
C ASP A 134 6.76 -28.37 1.00
N LEU A 135 6.82 -29.59 0.43
CA LEU A 135 5.64 -30.38 0.09
C LEU A 135 4.85 -30.90 1.32
N THR A 136 5.35 -30.67 2.52
CA THR A 136 4.75 -31.16 3.78
C THR A 136 3.86 -30.13 4.46
N LEU A 137 3.99 -28.84 4.13
CA LEU A 137 3.20 -27.77 4.70
C LEU A 137 1.85 -27.61 3.99
N SER A 138 0.81 -27.31 4.80
CA SER A 138 -0.47 -26.89 4.23
C SER A 138 -0.37 -25.51 3.55
N GLN A 139 -1.29 -25.21 2.63
CA GLN A 139 -1.33 -23.90 1.96
C GLN A 139 -1.43 -22.73 2.95
N ASP A 140 -2.15 -22.91 4.06
CA ASP A 140 -2.32 -21.88 5.06
C ASP A 140 -1.05 -21.65 5.89
N GLU A 141 -0.32 -22.69 6.22
CA GLU A 141 0.99 -22.59 6.92
C GLU A 141 2.04 -21.92 6.04
N THR A 142 2.12 -22.28 4.76
CA THR A 142 3.01 -21.63 3.79
C THR A 142 2.67 -20.14 3.65
N LYS A 143 1.38 -19.80 3.58
CA LYS A 143 0.91 -18.41 3.51
C LYS A 143 1.29 -17.62 4.76
N LEU A 144 1.06 -18.18 5.95
CA LEU A 144 1.37 -17.53 7.22
C LEU A 144 2.88 -17.27 7.35
N ARG A 145 3.70 -18.23 6.94
CA ARG A 145 5.16 -18.12 6.96
C ARG A 145 5.66 -17.04 5.98
N SER A 146 5.17 -17.02 4.75
CA SER A 146 5.56 -16.03 3.74
C SER A 146 5.14 -14.61 4.13
N ASP A 147 3.93 -14.42 4.69
CA ASP A 147 3.44 -13.13 5.18
C ASP A 147 4.33 -12.58 6.31
N THR A 148 4.76 -13.45 7.24
CA THR A 148 5.65 -13.06 8.34
C THR A 148 7.05 -12.74 7.85
N GLN A 149 7.61 -13.56 6.97
CA GLN A 149 8.92 -13.30 6.38
C GLN A 149 8.97 -11.99 5.60
N LEU A 150 7.93 -11.71 4.79
CA LEU A 150 7.85 -10.44 4.07
C LEU A 150 7.82 -9.26 5.05
N ALA A 151 6.99 -9.34 6.10
CA ALA A 151 6.87 -8.27 7.09
C ALA A 151 8.21 -7.96 7.79
N GLU A 152 8.96 -9.00 8.17
CA GLU A 152 10.30 -8.86 8.74
C GLU A 152 11.29 -8.22 7.77
N GLN A 153 11.29 -8.63 6.50
CA GLN A 153 12.20 -8.11 5.47
C GLN A 153 11.96 -6.63 5.16
N VAL A 154 10.69 -6.17 5.19
CA VAL A 154 10.33 -4.78 4.89
C VAL A 154 10.28 -3.89 6.14
N GLY A 155 10.48 -4.44 7.34
CA GLY A 155 10.46 -3.71 8.61
C GLY A 155 9.06 -3.20 9.00
N GLU A 156 8.00 -3.84 8.50
CA GLU A 156 6.61 -3.46 8.79
C GLU A 156 5.88 -4.59 9.55
N SER A 157 4.76 -4.28 10.20
CA SER A 157 3.93 -5.33 10.78
C SER A 157 3.22 -6.13 9.68
N ARG A 158 2.95 -7.43 9.93
CA ARG A 158 2.17 -8.28 9.03
C ARG A 158 0.82 -7.63 8.64
N ASN A 159 0.14 -7.04 9.62
CA ASN A 159 -1.12 -6.34 9.35
C ASN A 159 -0.94 -5.15 8.41
N GLN A 160 0.15 -4.39 8.53
CA GLN A 160 0.43 -3.27 7.65
C GLN A 160 0.73 -3.73 6.22
N VAL A 161 1.51 -4.80 6.05
CA VAL A 161 1.75 -5.43 4.74
C VAL A 161 0.43 -5.84 4.09
N GLN A 162 -0.46 -6.53 4.83
CA GLN A 162 -1.76 -6.94 4.32
C GLN A 162 -2.66 -5.74 3.96
N ARG A 163 -2.58 -4.65 4.71
CA ARG A 163 -3.31 -3.40 4.39
C ARG A 163 -2.79 -2.75 3.11
N TYR A 164 -1.46 -2.75 2.85
CA TYR A 164 -0.91 -2.31 1.57
C TYR A 164 -1.41 -3.19 0.44
N ILE A 165 -1.26 -4.51 0.56
CA ILE A 165 -1.73 -5.46 -0.47
C ILE A 165 -3.22 -5.25 -0.74
N ARG A 166 -4.01 -4.91 0.29
CA ARG A 166 -5.43 -4.65 0.10
C ARG A 166 -5.74 -3.49 -0.84
N LEU A 167 -4.86 -2.48 -0.96
CA LEU A 167 -5.03 -1.38 -1.91
C LEU A 167 -5.03 -1.84 -3.38
N THR A 168 -4.42 -2.99 -3.71
CA THR A 168 -4.42 -3.52 -5.09
C THR A 168 -5.81 -3.91 -5.59
N TYR A 169 -6.83 -3.89 -4.74
CA TYR A 169 -8.23 -4.14 -5.09
C TYR A 169 -9.04 -2.86 -5.28
N LEU A 170 -8.40 -1.68 -5.19
CA LEU A 170 -9.05 -0.42 -5.54
C LEU A 170 -9.11 -0.23 -7.05
N VAL A 171 -10.16 0.46 -7.51
CA VAL A 171 -10.20 1.00 -8.87
C VAL A 171 -9.15 2.12 -8.99
N ASP A 172 -8.60 2.31 -10.19
CA ASP A 172 -7.47 3.20 -10.46
C ASP A 172 -7.68 4.61 -9.92
N LYS A 173 -8.87 5.19 -10.10
CA LYS A 173 -9.22 6.54 -9.61
C LYS A 173 -9.06 6.68 -8.09
N LEU A 174 -9.55 5.71 -7.31
CA LEU A 174 -9.42 5.73 -5.84
C LEU A 174 -7.95 5.49 -5.42
N LEU A 175 -7.25 4.64 -6.13
CA LEU A 175 -5.84 4.38 -5.86
C LEU A 175 -4.98 5.62 -6.11
N GLU A 176 -5.25 6.35 -7.20
CA GLU A 176 -4.61 7.64 -7.49
C GLU A 176 -4.93 8.71 -6.43
N MET A 177 -6.14 8.73 -5.89
CA MET A 177 -6.48 9.63 -4.78
C MET A 177 -5.63 9.32 -3.52
N VAL A 178 -5.32 8.05 -3.25
CA VAL A 178 -4.43 7.66 -2.15
C VAL A 178 -3.00 8.12 -2.42
N ASP A 179 -2.47 7.87 -3.63
CA ASP A 179 -1.13 8.27 -4.06
C ASP A 179 -0.93 9.79 -3.97
N ASN A 180 -1.92 10.55 -4.41
CA ASN A 180 -1.93 12.01 -4.42
C ASN A 180 -2.30 12.63 -3.06
N LYS A 181 -2.44 11.82 -2.00
CA LYS A 181 -2.84 12.25 -0.65
C LYS A 181 -4.21 12.97 -0.59
N LYS A 182 -5.03 12.83 -1.63
CA LYS A 182 -6.42 13.30 -1.66
C LYS A 182 -7.37 12.38 -0.88
N MET A 183 -6.95 11.17 -0.59
CA MET A 183 -7.68 10.20 0.25
C MET A 183 -6.73 9.56 1.27
N PRO A 184 -7.10 9.49 2.57
CA PRO A 184 -6.30 8.80 3.57
C PRO A 184 -6.14 7.31 3.24
N PHE A 185 -4.94 6.78 3.44
CA PHE A 185 -4.62 5.36 3.24
C PHE A 185 -5.65 4.41 3.88
N THR A 186 -6.06 4.70 5.12
CA THR A 186 -7.03 3.87 5.85
C THR A 186 -8.40 3.86 5.18
N VAL A 187 -8.84 4.98 4.61
CA VAL A 187 -10.10 5.06 3.84
C VAL A 187 -9.99 4.17 2.59
N GLY A 188 -8.88 4.26 1.86
CA GLY A 188 -8.63 3.39 0.71
C GLY A 188 -8.71 1.90 1.07
N VAL A 189 -8.09 1.51 2.19
CA VAL A 189 -8.19 0.12 2.68
C VAL A 189 -9.64 -0.29 2.96
N GLU A 190 -10.44 0.55 3.60
CA GLU A 190 -11.86 0.24 3.86
C GLU A 190 -12.68 0.12 2.57
N LEU A 191 -12.47 1.04 1.61
CA LEU A 191 -13.17 1.03 0.32
C LEU A 191 -12.76 -0.15 -0.57
N SER A 192 -11.55 -0.67 -0.44
CA SER A 192 -11.08 -1.82 -1.20
C SER A 192 -11.86 -3.12 -0.97
N TYR A 193 -12.71 -3.17 0.07
CA TYR A 193 -13.62 -4.30 0.32
C TYR A 193 -14.92 -4.23 -0.47
N LEU A 194 -15.16 -3.14 -1.19
CA LEU A 194 -16.34 -2.96 -2.03
C LEU A 194 -16.13 -3.58 -3.41
N GLY A 195 -17.23 -3.90 -4.08
CA GLY A 195 -17.18 -4.27 -5.51
C GLY A 195 -16.81 -3.08 -6.39
N SER A 196 -16.23 -3.34 -7.57
CA SER A 196 -15.71 -2.32 -8.48
C SER A 196 -16.77 -1.25 -8.90
N LYS A 197 -18.03 -1.64 -9.07
CA LYS A 197 -19.12 -0.70 -9.40
C LYS A 197 -19.34 0.33 -8.27
N ALA A 198 -19.41 -0.12 -7.02
CA ALA A 198 -19.58 0.77 -5.88
C ALA A 198 -18.36 1.68 -5.69
N GLN A 199 -17.16 1.15 -5.90
CA GLN A 199 -15.92 1.93 -5.84
C GLN A 199 -15.91 3.02 -6.93
N ALA A 200 -16.28 2.69 -8.17
CA ALA A 200 -16.33 3.64 -9.28
C ALA A 200 -17.33 4.78 -8.99
N TYR A 201 -18.53 4.44 -8.50
CA TYR A 201 -19.52 5.41 -8.11
C TYR A 201 -19.05 6.35 -6.99
N ILE A 202 -18.38 5.80 -5.96
CA ILE A 202 -17.77 6.61 -4.90
C ILE A 202 -16.70 7.53 -5.46
N ALA A 203 -15.83 7.02 -6.35
CA ALA A 203 -14.77 7.81 -6.96
C ALA A 203 -15.31 9.02 -7.73
N GLU A 204 -16.41 8.85 -8.48
CA GLU A 204 -17.08 9.92 -9.22
C GLU A 204 -17.62 11.00 -8.28
N ILE A 205 -18.27 10.62 -7.17
CA ILE A 205 -18.78 11.56 -6.18
C ILE A 205 -17.65 12.36 -5.53
N LEU A 206 -16.60 11.66 -5.07
CA LEU A 206 -15.47 12.30 -4.38
C LEU A 206 -14.72 13.27 -5.29
N GLU A 207 -14.61 12.95 -6.59
CA GLU A 207 -13.95 13.80 -7.58
C GLU A 207 -14.82 15.02 -7.95
N TYR A 208 -16.14 14.79 -8.20
CA TYR A 208 -17.07 15.83 -8.63
C TYR A 208 -17.31 16.89 -7.54
N ASP A 209 -17.50 16.46 -6.29
CA ASP A 209 -17.82 17.33 -5.17
C ASP A 209 -16.57 17.82 -4.42
N GLU A 210 -15.36 17.39 -4.84
CA GLU A 210 -14.07 17.69 -4.20
C GLU A 210 -14.06 17.43 -2.68
N ILE A 211 -14.78 16.40 -2.24
CA ILE A 211 -14.93 16.05 -0.82
C ILE A 211 -14.04 14.88 -0.41
N MET A 212 -13.74 14.83 0.88
CA MET A 212 -13.06 13.69 1.51
C MET A 212 -13.99 13.02 2.51
N ILE A 213 -14.02 11.68 2.48
CA ILE A 213 -14.75 10.89 3.47
C ILE A 213 -13.85 10.46 4.63
N SER A 214 -14.47 10.38 5.80
CA SER A 214 -13.79 9.89 7.00
C SER A 214 -13.71 8.35 7.01
N VAL A 215 -12.81 7.81 7.83
CA VAL A 215 -12.72 6.36 8.06
C VAL A 215 -14.05 5.78 8.55
N GLY A 216 -14.78 6.52 9.40
CA GLY A 216 -16.10 6.08 9.90
C GLY A 216 -17.14 5.92 8.80
N GLN A 217 -17.19 6.87 7.84
CA GLN A 217 -18.07 6.80 6.67
C GLN A 217 -17.69 5.62 5.77
N ALA A 218 -16.40 5.45 5.46
CA ALA A 218 -15.91 4.32 4.67
C ALA A 218 -16.22 2.96 5.35
N THR A 219 -16.03 2.85 6.66
CA THR A 219 -16.38 1.65 7.43
C THR A 219 -17.89 1.37 7.38
N LYS A 220 -18.73 2.41 7.49
CA LYS A 220 -20.19 2.28 7.39
C LYS A 220 -20.60 1.76 6.01
N ILE A 221 -20.05 2.32 4.93
CA ILE A 221 -20.29 1.87 3.56
C ILE A 221 -19.87 0.40 3.39
N LYS A 222 -18.68 0.02 3.89
CA LYS A 222 -18.22 -1.38 3.89
C LYS A 222 -19.20 -2.31 4.61
N MET A 223 -19.72 -1.92 5.77
CA MET A 223 -20.69 -2.73 6.52
C MET A 223 -22.01 -2.90 5.77
N LEU A 224 -22.49 -1.85 5.09
CA LEU A 224 -23.69 -1.93 4.24
C LEU A 224 -23.48 -2.92 3.09
N ALA A 225 -22.30 -2.88 2.45
CA ALA A 225 -21.94 -3.82 1.40
C ALA A 225 -21.88 -5.27 1.89
N LYS A 226 -21.21 -5.52 3.03
CA LYS A 226 -21.12 -6.86 3.64
C LYS A 226 -22.48 -7.47 3.94
N ASN A 227 -23.46 -6.64 4.33
CA ASN A 227 -24.81 -7.08 4.65
C ASN A 227 -25.72 -7.20 3.43
N GLY A 228 -25.19 -7.05 2.20
CA GLY A 228 -25.97 -7.08 0.96
C GLY A 228 -26.98 -5.93 0.81
N LYS A 229 -26.81 -4.86 1.58
CA LYS A 229 -27.75 -3.72 1.65
C LYS A 229 -27.21 -2.45 1.01
N ILE A 230 -26.22 -2.56 0.14
CA ILE A 230 -25.60 -1.41 -0.50
C ILE A 230 -26.33 -1.08 -1.81
N ASP A 231 -26.71 0.19 -1.97
CA ASP A 231 -27.19 0.82 -3.19
C ASP A 231 -26.64 2.25 -3.25
N GLU A 232 -26.84 2.94 -4.36
CA GLU A 232 -26.34 4.30 -4.58
C GLU A 232 -26.87 5.30 -3.56
N ASP A 233 -28.16 5.24 -3.24
CA ASP A 233 -28.79 6.13 -2.25
C ASP A 233 -28.17 5.98 -0.86
N LYS A 234 -27.84 4.74 -0.45
CA LYS A 234 -27.20 4.47 0.85
C LYS A 234 -25.74 4.88 0.86
N ILE A 235 -25.05 4.78 -0.28
CA ILE A 235 -23.68 5.30 -0.43
C ILE A 235 -23.72 6.82 -0.24
N LEU A 236 -24.61 7.52 -0.97
CA LEU A 236 -24.78 8.97 -0.85
C LEU A 236 -25.11 9.37 0.60
N ALA A 237 -26.11 8.72 1.21
CA ALA A 237 -26.50 8.99 2.58
C ALA A 237 -25.33 8.82 3.56
N ALA A 238 -24.46 7.80 3.37
CA ALA A 238 -23.30 7.57 4.22
C ALA A 238 -22.18 8.58 3.97
N ILE A 239 -21.98 9.04 2.72
CA ILE A 239 -20.99 10.05 2.36
C ILE A 239 -21.38 11.42 2.94
N TYR A 240 -22.65 11.81 2.82
CA TYR A 240 -23.13 13.12 3.29
C TYR A 240 -23.63 13.13 4.74
N GLU A 241 -23.50 12.01 5.45
CA GLU A 241 -23.87 11.97 6.86
C GLU A 241 -23.06 13.01 7.66
N LYS A 242 -23.76 14.04 8.17
CA LYS A 242 -23.16 15.02 9.07
C LYS A 242 -22.67 14.29 10.32
N LYS A 243 -21.40 14.42 10.65
CA LYS A 243 -20.89 14.02 11.98
C LYS A 243 -21.78 14.66 13.04
N THR A 244 -22.59 13.86 13.74
CA THR A 244 -23.08 14.30 15.04
C THR A 244 -21.85 14.44 15.90
N GLU A 245 -21.51 15.66 16.28
CA GLU A 245 -20.43 15.92 17.21
C GLU A 245 -20.75 15.18 18.51
N LYS A 246 -20.06 14.06 18.75
CA LYS A 246 -20.05 13.43 20.06
C LYS A 246 -19.27 14.37 20.95
N VAL A 247 -19.98 15.21 21.69
CA VAL A 247 -19.36 16.07 22.69
C VAL A 247 -18.87 15.16 23.82
N ASN A 248 -17.60 14.76 23.75
CA ASN A 248 -16.96 14.05 24.84
C ASN A 248 -16.51 15.08 25.90
N ILE A 249 -17.30 15.22 26.94
CA ILE A 249 -16.92 16.05 28.09
C ILE A 249 -16.12 15.19 29.05
N THR A 250 -14.82 15.46 29.15
CA THR A 250 -13.95 14.84 30.16
C THR A 250 -13.70 15.84 31.27
N ILE A 251 -14.29 15.60 32.45
CA ILE A 251 -14.04 16.40 33.63
C ILE A 251 -12.88 15.78 34.43
N LYS A 252 -11.77 16.53 34.59
CA LYS A 252 -10.60 16.04 35.32
C LYS A 252 -10.94 15.88 36.80
N ASN A 253 -10.54 14.76 37.41
CA ASN A 253 -10.77 14.50 38.84
C ASN A 253 -10.40 15.67 39.76
N LYS A 254 -9.32 16.40 39.45
CA LYS A 254 -8.90 17.60 40.20
C LYS A 254 -9.93 18.74 40.17
N GLN A 255 -10.75 18.83 39.12
CA GLN A 255 -11.78 19.85 38.98
C GLN A 255 -13.05 19.51 39.75
N ILE A 256 -13.44 18.25 39.76
CA ILE A 256 -14.61 17.81 40.55
C ILE A 256 -14.28 17.69 42.01
N ARG A 257 -13.12 17.16 42.38
CA ARG A 257 -12.72 16.83 43.74
C ARG A 257 -12.82 18.01 44.72
N LYS A 258 -12.63 19.26 44.26
CA LYS A 258 -12.73 20.47 45.07
C LYS A 258 -14.14 20.80 45.59
N TYR A 259 -15.18 20.18 44.99
CA TYR A 259 -16.57 20.40 45.40
C TYR A 259 -17.10 19.30 46.34
N PHE A 260 -16.28 18.29 46.65
CA PHE A 260 -16.66 17.15 47.48
C PHE A 260 -15.74 17.06 48.73
N PRO A 261 -16.26 16.64 49.89
CA PRO A 261 -15.46 16.36 51.08
C PRO A 261 -14.34 15.37 50.79
N LYS A 262 -13.23 15.44 51.54
CA LYS A 262 -12.04 14.59 51.31
C LYS A 262 -12.29 13.13 51.55
N GLU A 263 -13.27 12.78 52.35
CA GLU A 263 -13.66 11.43 52.76
C GLU A 263 -14.45 10.68 51.67
N TYR A 264 -14.99 11.39 50.67
CA TYR A 264 -15.78 10.75 49.59
C TYR A 264 -14.91 9.92 48.69
N SER A 265 -15.31 8.66 48.44
CA SER A 265 -14.65 7.82 47.46
C SER A 265 -14.94 8.28 46.02
N ARG A 266 -14.15 7.81 45.08
CA ARG A 266 -14.39 8.09 43.65
C ARG A 266 -15.78 7.64 43.20
N GLU A 267 -16.21 6.45 43.62
CA GLU A 267 -17.50 5.87 43.27
C GLU A 267 -18.68 6.66 43.83
N GLN A 268 -18.54 7.17 45.04
CA GLN A 268 -19.54 8.06 45.65
C GLN A 268 -19.68 9.38 44.88
N ILE A 269 -18.57 9.98 44.44
CA ILE A 269 -18.58 11.21 43.67
C ILE A 269 -19.23 10.94 42.29
N GLU A 270 -18.85 9.85 41.57
CA GLU A 270 -19.41 9.49 40.30
C GLU A 270 -20.93 9.24 40.39
N SER A 271 -21.40 8.58 41.44
CA SER A 271 -22.83 8.33 41.67
C SER A 271 -23.62 9.62 41.86
N ILE A 272 -23.12 10.53 42.69
CA ILE A 272 -23.79 11.82 42.94
C ILE A 272 -23.81 12.71 41.67
N VAL A 273 -22.70 12.75 40.92
CA VAL A 273 -22.66 13.49 39.66
C VAL A 273 -23.64 12.93 38.64
N PHE A 274 -23.74 11.60 38.56
CA PHE A 274 -24.67 10.94 37.64
C PHE A 274 -26.12 11.26 38.01
N GLU A 275 -26.44 11.25 39.28
CA GLU A 275 -27.79 11.55 39.79
C GLU A 275 -28.19 13.02 39.54
N LEU A 276 -27.27 13.96 39.74
CA LEU A 276 -27.48 15.37 39.43
C LEU A 276 -27.70 15.61 37.92
N ILE A 277 -26.93 14.94 37.06
CA ILE A 277 -27.10 15.04 35.61
C ILE A 277 -28.46 14.47 35.19
N LYS A 278 -28.89 13.37 35.80
CA LYS A 278 -30.19 12.76 35.54
C LYS A 278 -31.34 13.67 35.93
N GLN A 279 -31.30 14.26 37.12
CA GLN A 279 -32.32 15.21 37.61
C GLN A 279 -32.38 16.44 36.70
N TRP A 280 -31.23 17.00 36.32
CA TRP A 280 -31.16 18.10 35.39
C TRP A 280 -31.77 17.76 34.01
N SER A 281 -31.45 16.60 33.47
CA SER A 281 -31.98 16.09 32.18
C SER A 281 -33.49 15.92 32.22
N GLU A 282 -34.04 15.37 33.33
CA GLU A 282 -35.48 15.17 33.49
C GLU A 282 -36.25 16.51 33.63
N GLY A 283 -35.66 17.51 34.30
CA GLY A 283 -36.22 18.85 34.39
C GLY A 283 -36.30 19.57 33.03
N HIS A 284 -35.21 19.46 32.23
CA HIS A 284 -35.14 20.15 30.92
C HIS A 284 -35.85 19.41 29.76
N ARG A 285 -36.20 18.14 29.93
CA ARG A 285 -37.07 17.47 28.94
C ARG A 285 -38.52 17.96 28.98
N LYS A 286 -38.98 18.46 30.11
CA LYS A 286 -40.34 18.97 30.26
C LYS A 286 -40.53 20.34 29.59
N GLU A 287 -39.45 21.13 29.37
CA GLU A 287 -39.51 22.46 28.72
C GLU A 287 -39.51 22.40 27.20
N LYS A 288 -39.18 21.25 26.57
CA LYS A 288 -39.18 21.10 25.10
C LYS A 288 -40.47 20.50 24.52
N THR A 289 -41.48 20.32 25.34
CA THR A 289 -42.79 19.72 24.90
C THR A 289 -43.95 20.75 25.08
N VAL A 290 -43.67 22.03 24.85
CA VAL A 290 -44.70 23.07 24.71
C VAL A 290 -44.54 23.74 23.37
#